data_c4c273c04b3a276258f017de594527f3
#
_entry.id   c4c273c04b3a276258f017de594527f3
#
_cell.length_a   1.000
_cell.length_b   1.000
_cell.length_c   1.000
_cell.angle_alpha   90.00
_cell.angle_beta   90.00
_cell.angle_gamma   90.00
#
_symmetry.space_group_name_H-M   'P 1'
#
loop_
_entity.id
_entity.type
_entity.pdbx_description
1 polymer ?
#
loop_
_entity_poly.entity_id
_entity_poly.type
_entity_poly.pdbx_seq_one_letter_code
_entity_poly.pdbx_strand_id
1 'polypeptide(L)'
;MSTRPAQVVQKSLSTFDKSIFDKDIKISGIAIDAAKVKKGDIFVALAGTKTHGANFVDQAIQNGAVAVLSDKKLDLSIPSFIHSSPREILGELSAWVYEKPFTKLTAIGITGTNGKTTTSNILKQIWQLCGLNSGLIGTLGVEVGSQSLDGVRTTPEADELQALAALMVSKDLSHLVMEVSSHGLDQLRVKGAKFKVVGFSNLTQDHLDYHKNMDNYFSAKAKLFSKEYAESAVINIDDQYGLKLSKQLSIPTQTVSRDNKNANWYYEKVKPSHDGCEVEINSKDGKKISGKFPLIGEFNLDNLLLAVALASMAGLDEVKISSAITKLTSVPGRLEQIKVGQGFTALVDYAHTPDAVARVLEIAAKFTKGKVIAVLGCGGDRDISKRPLMGQALFIGSDKAIFTSDNPRSESVDEILKAMVAGIDLADKGFVIKDRRAAIDFAVAQASAGDCLLVLGKGHESGQEVNGIITTFDDRIELADSIKQALKK
;
A
#
# COMPACT_ATOMS: atom_id res chain seq x y z
N MET A 1 -12.19 9.15 -14.28
CA MET A 1 -13.34 9.36 -13.38
C MET A 1 -13.03 10.47 -12.38
N SER A 2 -14.05 11.19 -11.88
CA SER A 2 -13.83 12.20 -10.85
C SER A 2 -13.47 11.54 -9.51
N THR A 3 -12.44 12.01 -8.84
CA THR A 3 -12.07 11.63 -7.47
C THR A 3 -12.89 12.38 -6.40
N ARG A 4 -13.86 13.21 -6.82
CA ARG A 4 -14.69 14.03 -5.94
C ARG A 4 -16.17 13.71 -6.13
N PRO A 5 -17.01 13.85 -5.09
CA PRO A 5 -18.46 13.75 -5.24
C PRO A 5 -19.00 14.75 -6.27
N ALA A 6 -20.09 14.40 -6.93
CA ALA A 6 -20.71 15.24 -7.97
C ALA A 6 -21.26 16.56 -7.40
N GLN A 7 -21.70 16.54 -6.15
CA GLN A 7 -22.24 17.71 -5.44
C GLN A 7 -21.49 17.87 -4.12
N VAL A 8 -21.05 19.09 -3.83
CA VAL A 8 -20.47 19.50 -2.55
C VAL A 8 -21.26 20.73 -2.08
N VAL A 9 -21.69 20.72 -0.83
CA VAL A 9 -22.40 21.85 -0.23
C VAL A 9 -21.45 23.04 -0.13
N GLN A 10 -21.86 24.19 -0.67
CA GLN A 10 -21.08 25.42 -0.56
C GLN A 10 -21.03 25.89 0.89
N LYS A 11 -19.83 26.25 1.36
CA LYS A 11 -19.59 26.74 2.71
C LYS A 11 -18.78 28.02 2.70
N SER A 12 -19.08 28.93 3.64
CA SER A 12 -18.30 30.15 3.82
C SER A 12 -17.02 29.86 4.61
N LEU A 13 -15.85 30.22 4.08
CA LEU A 13 -14.54 30.04 4.72
C LEU A 13 -14.48 30.64 6.13
N SER A 14 -15.14 31.78 6.35
CA SER A 14 -15.19 32.45 7.67
C SER A 14 -15.88 31.60 8.75
N THR A 15 -16.67 30.57 8.36
CA THR A 15 -17.28 29.64 9.31
C THR A 15 -16.38 28.47 9.69
N PHE A 16 -15.30 28.24 8.95
CA PHE A 16 -14.27 27.30 9.36
C PHE A 16 -13.38 27.88 10.48
N ASP A 17 -12.73 28.99 10.19
CA ASP A 17 -11.92 29.74 11.15
C ASP A 17 -11.84 31.23 10.73
N LYS A 18 -12.50 32.10 11.48
CA LYS A 18 -12.56 33.54 11.16
C LYS A 18 -11.21 34.25 11.37
N SER A 19 -10.31 33.69 12.17
CA SER A 19 -8.98 34.28 12.38
C SER A 19 -8.04 34.09 11.18
N ILE A 20 -8.28 33.05 10.38
CA ILE A 20 -7.54 32.76 9.15
C ILE A 20 -8.29 33.35 7.94
N PHE A 21 -9.62 33.17 7.90
CA PHE A 21 -10.49 33.56 6.80
C PHE A 21 -11.40 34.70 7.21
N ASP A 22 -10.91 35.93 7.14
CA ASP A 22 -11.60 37.14 7.57
C ASP A 22 -12.70 37.62 6.59
N LYS A 23 -12.80 37.01 5.41
CA LYS A 23 -13.79 37.33 4.37
C LYS A 23 -14.80 36.20 4.17
N ASP A 24 -16.03 36.57 3.87
CA ASP A 24 -17.14 35.62 3.58
C ASP A 24 -17.04 35.14 2.12
N ILE A 25 -16.17 34.17 1.87
CA ILE A 25 -15.99 33.55 0.57
C ILE A 25 -16.59 32.15 0.59
N LYS A 26 -17.56 31.91 -0.30
CA LYS A 26 -18.19 30.58 -0.46
C LYS A 26 -17.32 29.71 -1.36
N ILE A 27 -17.00 28.51 -0.86
CA ILE A 27 -16.23 27.48 -1.59
C ILE A 27 -17.05 26.19 -1.71
N SER A 28 -16.78 25.41 -2.77
CA SER A 28 -17.37 24.10 -3.03
C SER A 28 -16.33 22.98 -3.19
N GLY A 29 -15.07 23.27 -2.89
CA GLY A 29 -14.00 22.30 -2.95
C GLY A 29 -12.65 22.89 -2.54
N ILE A 30 -11.64 22.05 -2.54
CA ILE A 30 -10.27 22.40 -2.16
C ILE A 30 -9.27 21.62 -3.05
N ALA A 31 -8.17 22.24 -3.43
CA ALA A 31 -7.11 21.62 -4.21
C ALA A 31 -5.73 22.18 -3.84
N ILE A 32 -4.71 21.33 -3.88
CA ILE A 32 -3.30 21.69 -3.77
C ILE A 32 -2.57 21.60 -5.12
N ASP A 33 -3.17 20.98 -6.12
CA ASP A 33 -2.68 20.89 -7.48
C ASP A 33 -3.49 21.81 -8.37
N ALA A 34 -2.83 22.83 -8.96
CA ALA A 34 -3.49 23.83 -9.78
C ALA A 34 -4.21 23.23 -11.00
N ALA A 35 -3.67 22.13 -11.57
CA ALA A 35 -4.30 21.43 -12.68
C ALA A 35 -5.59 20.69 -12.29
N LYS A 36 -5.77 20.36 -11.00
CA LYS A 36 -6.96 19.68 -10.47
C LYS A 36 -8.00 20.64 -9.89
N VAL A 37 -7.74 21.95 -9.87
CA VAL A 37 -8.67 22.98 -9.41
C VAL A 37 -9.94 22.94 -10.26
N LYS A 38 -11.10 23.06 -9.60
CA LYS A 38 -12.42 23.22 -10.21
C LYS A 38 -13.03 24.55 -9.80
N LYS A 39 -14.00 25.02 -10.58
CA LYS A 39 -14.74 26.25 -10.28
C LYS A 39 -15.34 26.22 -8.88
N GLY A 40 -15.02 27.23 -8.08
CA GLY A 40 -15.47 27.34 -6.68
C GLY A 40 -14.54 26.73 -5.64
N ASP A 41 -13.36 26.22 -6.04
CA ASP A 41 -12.37 25.70 -5.10
C ASP A 41 -11.58 26.82 -4.40
N ILE A 42 -11.12 26.53 -3.18
CA ILE A 42 -9.96 27.20 -2.61
C ILE A 42 -8.69 26.46 -3.06
N PHE A 43 -7.71 27.18 -3.58
CA PHE A 43 -6.40 26.64 -3.89
C PHE A 43 -5.44 26.82 -2.71
N VAL A 44 -4.83 25.73 -2.21
CA VAL A 44 -3.85 25.78 -1.13
C VAL A 44 -2.45 25.64 -1.70
N ALA A 45 -1.73 26.76 -1.76
CA ALA A 45 -0.40 26.87 -2.35
C ALA A 45 0.67 26.44 -1.34
N LEU A 46 1.03 25.16 -1.34
CA LEU A 46 2.00 24.56 -0.44
C LEU A 46 3.45 24.73 -0.93
N ALA A 47 4.39 24.80 0.01
CA ALA A 47 5.81 24.61 -0.29
C ALA A 47 6.05 23.14 -0.69
N GLY A 48 6.57 22.91 -1.89
CA GLY A 48 6.98 21.60 -2.38
C GLY A 48 8.51 21.43 -2.30
N THR A 49 8.99 20.21 -2.61
CA THR A 49 10.45 19.90 -2.59
C THR A 49 11.23 20.57 -3.72
N LYS A 50 10.64 20.78 -4.89
CA LYS A 50 11.29 21.38 -6.07
C LYS A 50 10.78 22.77 -6.39
N THR A 51 9.52 23.06 -6.07
CA THR A 51 8.87 24.33 -6.40
C THR A 51 7.79 24.64 -5.38
N HIS A 52 7.38 25.89 -5.31
CA HIS A 52 6.32 26.36 -4.42
C HIS A 52 4.99 26.44 -5.17
N GLY A 53 3.88 26.02 -4.54
CA GLY A 53 2.54 26.12 -5.12
C GLY A 53 2.12 27.53 -5.54
N ALA A 54 2.66 28.56 -4.91
CA ALA A 54 2.43 29.95 -5.28
C ALA A 54 2.80 30.27 -6.75
N ASN A 55 3.72 29.52 -7.34
CA ASN A 55 4.12 29.69 -8.76
C ASN A 55 3.02 29.22 -9.75
N PHE A 56 1.99 28.53 -9.27
CA PHE A 56 0.89 27.98 -10.07
C PHE A 56 -0.45 28.67 -9.78
N VAL A 57 -0.45 29.78 -9.06
CA VAL A 57 -1.68 30.47 -8.65
C VAL A 57 -2.47 30.98 -9.85
N ASP A 58 -1.80 31.52 -10.86
CA ASP A 58 -2.47 32.00 -12.08
C ASP A 58 -3.23 30.88 -12.79
N GLN A 59 -2.62 29.69 -12.89
CA GLN A 59 -3.28 28.51 -13.42
C GLN A 59 -4.47 28.10 -12.54
N ALA A 60 -4.35 28.14 -11.23
CA ALA A 60 -5.44 27.83 -10.32
C ALA A 60 -6.62 28.81 -10.49
N ILE A 61 -6.34 30.11 -10.64
CA ILE A 61 -7.35 31.13 -10.91
C ILE A 61 -8.05 30.90 -12.27
N GLN A 62 -7.28 30.62 -13.31
CA GLN A 62 -7.81 30.29 -14.64
C GLN A 62 -8.72 29.06 -14.61
N ASN A 63 -8.40 28.06 -13.77
CA ASN A 63 -9.20 26.86 -13.58
C ASN A 63 -10.42 27.08 -12.66
N GLY A 64 -10.55 28.28 -12.06
CA GLY A 64 -11.75 28.68 -11.31
C GLY A 64 -11.62 28.67 -9.81
N ALA A 65 -10.40 28.77 -9.27
CA ALA A 65 -10.20 29.04 -7.84
C ALA A 65 -10.84 30.38 -7.46
N VAL A 66 -11.56 30.41 -6.34
CA VAL A 66 -12.23 31.62 -5.81
C VAL A 66 -11.50 32.23 -4.61
N ALA A 67 -10.53 31.50 -4.05
CA ALA A 67 -9.66 31.94 -2.97
C ALA A 67 -8.32 31.19 -3.02
N VAL A 68 -7.29 31.77 -2.43
CA VAL A 68 -5.96 31.15 -2.27
C VAL A 68 -5.57 31.19 -0.80
N LEU A 69 -4.99 30.10 -0.29
CA LEU A 69 -4.32 30.04 1.00
C LEU A 69 -2.84 29.74 0.78
N SER A 70 -1.93 30.51 1.38
CA SER A 70 -0.47 30.35 1.23
C SER A 70 0.25 30.72 2.51
N ASP A 71 1.52 30.33 2.64
CA ASP A 71 2.47 30.86 3.64
C ASP A 71 3.13 32.17 3.19
N LYS A 72 2.82 32.63 1.96
CA LYS A 72 3.35 33.86 1.37
C LYS A 72 2.23 34.86 1.12
N LYS A 73 2.56 36.14 1.30
CA LYS A 73 1.69 37.24 0.86
C LYS A 73 1.66 37.25 -0.68
N LEU A 74 0.48 37.15 -1.25
CA LEU A 74 0.25 37.16 -2.69
C LEU A 74 -0.67 38.32 -3.04
N ASP A 75 -0.32 39.11 -4.06
CA ASP A 75 -1.16 40.17 -4.62
C ASP A 75 -1.94 39.58 -5.81
N LEU A 76 -3.20 39.29 -5.61
CA LEU A 76 -4.03 38.52 -6.53
C LEU A 76 -5.35 39.21 -6.83
N SER A 77 -5.94 38.91 -7.97
CA SER A 77 -7.27 39.36 -8.36
C SER A 77 -8.42 38.72 -7.55
N ILE A 78 -8.13 37.65 -6.79
CA ILE A 78 -9.05 36.96 -5.91
C ILE A 78 -8.56 37.02 -4.45
N PRO A 79 -9.42 36.77 -3.44
CA PRO A 79 -9.03 36.75 -2.05
C PRO A 79 -7.86 35.81 -1.78
N SER A 80 -6.83 36.35 -1.10
CA SER A 80 -5.65 35.59 -0.65
C SER A 80 -5.57 35.64 0.87
N PHE A 81 -5.36 34.48 1.47
CA PHE A 81 -5.23 34.28 2.91
C PHE A 81 -3.83 33.77 3.24
N ILE A 82 -3.33 34.12 4.42
CA ILE A 82 -1.99 33.74 4.87
C ILE A 82 -2.09 32.88 6.12
N HIS A 83 -1.37 31.76 6.12
CA HIS A 83 -1.15 30.94 7.30
C HIS A 83 0.31 30.47 7.32
N SER A 84 0.99 30.51 8.46
CA SER A 84 2.42 30.17 8.57
C SER A 84 2.73 28.73 8.12
N SER A 85 1.77 27.81 8.26
CA SER A 85 1.89 26.42 7.83
C SER A 85 0.56 25.94 7.24
N PRO A 86 0.25 26.24 5.94
CA PRO A 86 -1.02 25.82 5.33
C PRO A 86 -1.22 24.30 5.33
N ARG A 87 -0.14 23.51 5.33
CA ARG A 87 -0.19 22.06 5.39
C ARG A 87 -0.79 21.54 6.71
N GLU A 88 -0.57 22.23 7.81
CA GLU A 88 -1.12 21.82 9.11
C GLU A 88 -2.63 21.91 9.18
N ILE A 89 -3.24 22.86 8.47
CA ILE A 89 -4.71 23.05 8.47
C ILE A 89 -5.39 22.38 7.28
N LEU A 90 -4.64 21.98 6.25
CA LEU A 90 -5.16 21.42 5.00
C LEU A 90 -6.11 20.24 5.26
N GLY A 91 -5.71 19.31 6.13
CA GLY A 91 -6.50 18.11 6.40
C GLY A 91 -7.83 18.41 7.06
N GLU A 92 -7.85 19.28 8.07
CA GLU A 92 -9.08 19.68 8.77
C GLU A 92 -9.95 20.57 7.90
N LEU A 93 -9.35 21.48 7.12
CA LEU A 93 -10.08 22.29 6.15
C LEU A 93 -10.75 21.40 5.09
N SER A 94 -10.01 20.41 4.57
CA SER A 94 -10.55 19.45 3.59
C SER A 94 -11.68 18.61 4.21
N ALA A 95 -11.50 18.10 5.43
CA ALA A 95 -12.52 17.37 6.13
C ALA A 95 -13.80 18.22 6.36
N TRP A 96 -13.61 19.49 6.71
CA TRP A 96 -14.72 20.41 6.88
C TRP A 96 -15.43 20.70 5.53
N VAL A 97 -14.69 20.94 4.45
CA VAL A 97 -15.26 21.13 3.10
C VAL A 97 -16.17 19.95 2.72
N TYR A 98 -15.69 18.72 2.92
CA TYR A 98 -16.40 17.49 2.55
C TYR A 98 -17.26 16.89 3.67
N GLU A 99 -17.65 17.68 4.68
CA GLU A 99 -18.57 17.26 5.77
C GLU A 99 -18.07 16.09 6.62
N LYS A 100 -16.77 16.08 6.92
CA LYS A 100 -16.11 15.10 7.78
C LYS A 100 -16.45 13.64 7.39
N PRO A 101 -16.16 13.21 6.16
CA PRO A 101 -16.65 11.94 5.62
C PRO A 101 -16.17 10.72 6.42
N PHE A 102 -15.02 10.79 7.09
CA PHE A 102 -14.52 9.72 7.95
C PHE A 102 -15.43 9.42 9.14
N THR A 103 -16.26 10.36 9.59
CA THR A 103 -17.24 10.11 10.65
C THR A 103 -18.47 9.34 10.18
N LYS A 104 -18.65 9.22 8.86
CA LYS A 104 -19.75 8.51 8.22
C LYS A 104 -19.33 7.10 7.73
N LEU A 105 -18.07 6.74 7.89
CA LEU A 105 -17.47 5.47 7.45
C LEU A 105 -16.87 4.71 8.63
N THR A 106 -17.02 3.39 8.65
CA THR A 106 -16.16 2.53 9.47
C THR A 106 -14.79 2.47 8.79
N ALA A 107 -13.90 3.41 9.13
CA ALA A 107 -12.60 3.56 8.50
C ALA A 107 -11.52 2.80 9.28
N ILE A 108 -10.70 2.00 8.58
CA ILE A 108 -9.52 1.31 9.13
C ILE A 108 -8.27 1.78 8.41
N GLY A 109 -7.26 2.21 9.19
CA GLY A 109 -5.93 2.58 8.69
C GLY A 109 -4.90 1.50 9.01
N ILE A 110 -4.10 1.08 8.03
CA ILE A 110 -3.07 0.04 8.23
C ILE A 110 -1.69 0.61 7.90
N THR A 111 -0.76 0.54 8.85
CA THR A 111 0.64 0.92 8.65
C THR A 111 1.61 -0.20 9.00
N GLY A 112 2.84 -0.05 8.56
CA GLY A 112 3.95 -0.98 8.77
C GLY A 112 4.94 -0.90 7.60
N THR A 113 6.01 -1.68 7.60
CA THR A 113 6.90 -1.78 6.44
C THR A 113 6.29 -2.71 5.40
N ASN A 114 6.02 -3.94 5.76
CA ASN A 114 5.47 -4.98 4.90
C ASN A 114 4.04 -5.35 5.32
N GLY A 115 3.27 -5.98 4.41
CA GLY A 115 1.95 -6.54 4.71
C GLY A 115 0.77 -5.59 4.60
N LYS A 116 0.96 -4.27 4.50
CA LYS A 116 -0.14 -3.27 4.38
C LYS A 116 -1.14 -3.63 3.28
N THR A 117 -0.65 -3.80 2.07
CA THR A 117 -1.47 -4.09 0.88
C THR A 117 -2.21 -5.41 1.01
N THR A 118 -1.53 -6.45 1.48
CA THR A 118 -2.15 -7.76 1.66
C THR A 118 -3.22 -7.71 2.76
N THR A 119 -2.92 -7.12 3.91
CA THR A 119 -3.86 -7.01 5.04
C THR A 119 -5.09 -6.18 4.65
N SER A 120 -4.90 -5.04 3.95
CA SER A 120 -6.01 -4.19 3.52
C SER A 120 -6.91 -4.90 2.50
N ASN A 121 -6.33 -5.65 1.57
CA ASN A 121 -7.10 -6.43 0.60
C ASN A 121 -7.82 -7.61 1.24
N ILE A 122 -7.20 -8.36 2.17
CA ILE A 122 -7.86 -9.42 2.94
C ILE A 122 -9.05 -8.82 3.69
N LEU A 123 -8.87 -7.73 4.41
CA LEU A 123 -9.94 -7.07 5.16
C LEU A 123 -11.09 -6.61 4.26
N LYS A 124 -10.78 -5.98 3.12
CA LYS A 124 -11.78 -5.59 2.13
C LYS A 124 -12.56 -6.79 1.61
N GLN A 125 -11.87 -7.89 1.24
CA GLN A 125 -12.51 -9.11 0.77
C GLN A 125 -13.42 -9.71 1.86
N ILE A 126 -12.99 -9.75 3.13
CA ILE A 126 -13.82 -10.19 4.25
C ILE A 126 -15.11 -9.37 4.31
N TRP A 127 -15.03 -8.05 4.25
CA TRP A 127 -16.21 -7.18 4.27
C TRP A 127 -17.15 -7.45 3.09
N GLN A 128 -16.62 -7.52 1.87
CA GLN A 128 -17.41 -7.80 0.67
C GLN A 128 -18.10 -9.17 0.73
N LEU A 129 -17.38 -10.21 1.16
CA LEU A 129 -17.94 -11.57 1.34
C LEU A 129 -19.00 -11.63 2.45
N CYS A 130 -18.97 -10.67 3.38
CA CYS A 130 -20.02 -10.50 4.39
C CYS A 130 -21.15 -9.54 3.96
N GLY A 131 -21.17 -9.09 2.72
CA GLY A 131 -22.21 -8.21 2.16
C GLY A 131 -22.07 -6.74 2.54
N LEU A 132 -20.90 -6.28 2.99
CA LEU A 132 -20.63 -4.90 3.35
C LEU A 132 -20.04 -4.11 2.16
N ASN A 133 -20.66 -2.95 1.86
CA ASN A 133 -20.15 -2.06 0.83
C ASN A 133 -18.88 -1.36 1.33
N SER A 134 -17.76 -1.65 0.70
CA SER A 134 -16.45 -1.16 1.15
C SER A 134 -15.62 -0.55 0.04
N GLY A 135 -14.79 0.43 0.40
CA GLY A 135 -13.76 1.02 -0.43
C GLY A 135 -12.36 0.66 0.08
N LEU A 136 -11.37 0.80 -0.80
CA LEU A 136 -9.96 0.62 -0.48
C LEU A 136 -9.15 1.78 -1.06
N ILE A 137 -8.20 2.30 -0.28
CA ILE A 137 -7.18 3.25 -0.74
C ILE A 137 -5.81 2.66 -0.42
N GLY A 138 -4.99 2.44 -1.42
CA GLY A 138 -3.67 1.83 -1.19
C GLY A 138 -2.75 1.81 -2.41
N THR A 139 -1.73 1.00 -2.31
CA THR A 139 -0.69 0.86 -3.34
C THR A 139 -1.24 0.35 -4.67
N LEU A 140 -2.28 -0.48 -4.63
CA LEU A 140 -2.94 -1.01 -5.84
C LEU A 140 -3.91 -0.01 -6.49
N GLY A 141 -4.04 1.20 -5.94
CA GLY A 141 -4.97 2.22 -6.40
C GLY A 141 -6.09 2.49 -5.41
N VAL A 142 -7.19 3.06 -5.91
CA VAL A 142 -8.37 3.40 -5.13
C VAL A 142 -9.56 2.62 -5.67
N GLU A 143 -10.26 1.93 -4.78
CA GLU A 143 -11.47 1.21 -5.14
C GLU A 143 -12.69 1.84 -4.42
N VAL A 144 -13.69 2.20 -5.19
CA VAL A 144 -14.96 2.77 -4.71
C VAL A 144 -16.09 1.80 -5.10
N GLY A 145 -16.41 0.87 -4.20
CA GLY A 145 -17.30 -0.25 -4.52
C GLY A 145 -16.68 -1.17 -5.58
N SER A 146 -17.34 -1.30 -6.73
CA SER A 146 -16.85 -2.08 -7.89
C SER A 146 -15.99 -1.28 -8.88
N GLN A 147 -15.77 0.02 -8.63
CA GLN A 147 -15.02 0.91 -9.51
C GLN A 147 -13.58 1.06 -9.03
N SER A 148 -12.61 0.91 -9.94
CA SER A 148 -11.19 1.17 -9.67
C SER A 148 -10.77 2.49 -10.29
N LEU A 149 -9.97 3.25 -9.55
CA LEU A 149 -9.32 4.49 -9.97
C LEU A 149 -7.81 4.32 -9.80
N ASP A 150 -7.05 4.78 -10.76
CA ASP A 150 -5.59 4.78 -10.65
C ASP A 150 -5.15 5.67 -9.48
N GLY A 151 -4.32 5.12 -8.61
CA GLY A 151 -3.74 5.84 -7.47
C GLY A 151 -2.30 6.26 -7.78
N VAL A 152 -1.98 7.53 -7.57
CA VAL A 152 -0.60 8.03 -7.75
C VAL A 152 0.28 7.72 -6.54
N ARG A 153 -0.33 7.55 -5.37
CA ARG A 153 0.37 7.33 -4.09
C ARG A 153 -0.38 6.33 -3.21
N THR A 154 0.37 5.53 -2.46
CA THR A 154 -0.20 4.63 -1.43
C THR A 154 -1.13 5.36 -0.46
N THR A 155 -0.77 6.59 -0.09
CA THR A 155 -1.59 7.48 0.76
C THR A 155 -1.74 8.82 0.04
N PRO A 156 -2.94 9.17 -0.45
CA PRO A 156 -3.20 10.43 -1.14
C PRO A 156 -2.91 11.67 -0.28
N GLU A 157 -2.82 12.84 -0.89
CA GLU A 157 -2.79 14.11 -0.17
C GLU A 157 -4.13 14.36 0.54
N ALA A 158 -4.12 15.19 1.57
CA ALA A 158 -5.27 15.34 2.46
C ALA A 158 -6.54 15.85 1.77
N ASP A 159 -6.41 16.72 0.77
CA ASP A 159 -7.53 17.21 -0.05
C ASP A 159 -8.16 16.08 -0.88
N GLU A 160 -7.33 15.26 -1.52
CA GLU A 160 -7.77 14.11 -2.31
C GLU A 160 -8.34 12.99 -1.41
N LEU A 161 -7.72 12.74 -0.25
CA LEU A 161 -8.17 11.73 0.71
C LEU A 161 -9.59 12.02 1.21
N GLN A 162 -9.85 13.26 1.61
CA GLN A 162 -11.16 13.66 2.11
C GLN A 162 -12.21 13.66 0.98
N ALA A 163 -11.83 14.05 -0.24
CA ALA A 163 -12.69 13.98 -1.41
C ALA A 163 -13.07 12.55 -1.78
N LEU A 164 -12.12 11.61 -1.76
CA LEU A 164 -12.36 10.19 -2.00
C LEU A 164 -13.27 9.57 -0.93
N ALA A 165 -13.05 9.88 0.34
CA ALA A 165 -13.92 9.42 1.42
C ALA A 165 -15.36 9.97 1.25
N ALA A 166 -15.51 11.23 0.86
CA ALA A 166 -16.82 11.83 0.57
C ALA A 166 -17.47 11.21 -0.68
N LEU A 167 -16.69 10.87 -1.70
CA LEU A 167 -17.18 10.12 -2.86
C LEU A 167 -17.71 8.75 -2.45
N MET A 168 -16.99 8.03 -1.58
CA MET A 168 -17.43 6.73 -1.05
C MET A 168 -18.75 6.86 -0.29
N VAL A 169 -18.89 7.85 0.59
CA VAL A 169 -20.16 8.15 1.28
C VAL A 169 -21.29 8.44 0.28
N SER A 170 -21.03 9.22 -0.77
CA SER A 170 -22.03 9.55 -1.80
C SER A 170 -22.44 8.35 -2.67
N LYS A 171 -21.70 7.24 -2.59
CA LYS A 171 -21.96 5.96 -3.23
C LYS A 171 -22.48 4.89 -2.26
N ASP A 172 -22.96 5.30 -1.09
CA ASP A 172 -23.50 4.44 -0.04
C ASP A 172 -22.51 3.35 0.45
N LEU A 173 -21.21 3.63 0.40
CA LEU A 173 -20.24 2.79 1.07
C LEU A 173 -20.27 3.08 2.57
N SER A 174 -20.20 2.01 3.37
CA SER A 174 -20.20 2.08 4.84
C SER A 174 -18.82 1.83 5.46
N HIS A 175 -17.90 1.23 4.70
CA HIS A 175 -16.59 0.80 5.19
C HIS A 175 -15.47 1.30 4.27
N LEU A 176 -14.34 1.69 4.88
CA LEU A 176 -13.11 2.08 4.18
C LEU A 176 -11.92 1.44 4.86
N VAL A 177 -11.09 0.73 4.09
CA VAL A 177 -9.75 0.37 4.53
C VAL A 177 -8.72 1.12 3.72
N MET A 178 -7.67 1.64 4.38
CA MET A 178 -6.60 2.32 3.67
C MET A 178 -5.20 2.00 4.20
N GLU A 179 -4.25 1.99 3.29
CA GLU A 179 -2.84 1.93 3.63
C GLU A 179 -2.34 3.32 4.05
N VAL A 180 -1.71 3.39 5.22
CA VAL A 180 -1.13 4.62 5.76
C VAL A 180 0.38 4.51 5.77
N SER A 181 1.04 5.18 4.82
CA SER A 181 2.50 5.20 4.70
C SER A 181 3.14 6.14 5.74
N SER A 182 4.41 5.87 6.09
CA SER A 182 5.17 6.77 6.98
C SER A 182 5.35 8.17 6.41
N HIS A 183 5.57 8.29 5.09
CA HIS A 183 5.57 9.57 4.39
C HIS A 183 4.24 10.29 4.49
N GLY A 184 3.10 9.56 4.36
CA GLY A 184 1.77 10.14 4.49
C GLY A 184 1.52 10.70 5.89
N LEU A 185 1.99 10.01 6.93
CA LEU A 185 1.91 10.48 8.31
C LEU A 185 2.81 11.68 8.58
N ASP A 186 4.05 11.62 8.11
CA ASP A 186 5.02 12.68 8.33
C ASP A 186 4.63 13.97 7.59
N GLN A 187 4.08 13.84 6.40
CA GLN A 187 3.56 14.93 5.58
C GLN A 187 2.11 15.32 5.89
N LEU A 188 1.53 14.88 7.02
CA LEU A 188 0.18 15.22 7.48
C LEU A 188 -0.95 14.91 6.49
N ARG A 189 -0.75 13.94 5.56
CA ARG A 189 -1.74 13.62 4.53
C ARG A 189 -3.01 13.00 5.08
N VAL A 190 -2.93 12.38 6.27
CA VAL A 190 -4.09 11.79 6.96
C VAL A 190 -4.66 12.68 8.06
N LYS A 191 -4.16 13.91 8.21
CA LYS A 191 -4.74 14.88 9.15
C LYS A 191 -6.20 15.18 8.77
N GLY A 192 -7.08 15.26 9.75
CA GLY A 192 -8.53 15.38 9.52
C GLY A 192 -9.24 14.05 9.22
N ALA A 193 -8.51 12.93 9.06
CA ALA A 193 -9.09 11.59 9.04
C ALA A 193 -9.16 11.01 10.45
N LYS A 194 -10.27 10.33 10.77
CA LYS A 194 -10.46 9.62 12.04
C LYS A 194 -10.80 8.16 11.76
N PHE A 195 -9.92 7.28 12.23
CA PHE A 195 -10.08 5.83 12.05
C PHE A 195 -10.78 5.20 13.23
N LYS A 196 -11.70 4.27 12.96
CA LYS A 196 -12.32 3.42 14.00
C LYS A 196 -11.30 2.50 14.64
N VAL A 197 -10.47 1.85 13.81
CA VAL A 197 -9.38 0.99 14.24
C VAL A 197 -8.16 1.26 13.37
N VAL A 198 -6.97 1.20 13.94
CA VAL A 198 -5.71 1.23 13.18
C VAL A 198 -4.88 -0.03 13.43
N GLY A 199 -4.21 -0.50 12.37
CA GLY A 199 -3.38 -1.71 12.40
C GLY A 199 -1.91 -1.42 12.22
N PHE A 200 -1.06 -2.11 13.00
CA PHE A 200 0.39 -2.14 12.83
C PHE A 200 0.83 -3.55 12.44
N SER A 201 1.43 -3.71 11.25
CA SER A 201 1.88 -5.01 10.76
C SER A 201 3.29 -5.38 11.23
N ASN A 202 4.28 -4.54 10.95
CA ASN A 202 5.68 -4.75 11.32
C ASN A 202 6.53 -3.51 11.01
N LEU A 203 7.80 -3.50 11.49
CA LEU A 203 8.79 -2.51 11.09
C LEU A 203 10.15 -3.18 10.81
N THR A 204 10.58 -3.14 9.56
CA THR A 204 11.91 -3.53 9.10
C THR A 204 12.58 -2.38 8.36
N GLN A 205 13.86 -2.49 8.05
CA GLN A 205 14.60 -1.40 7.40
C GLN A 205 14.03 -1.08 6.02
N ASP A 206 13.53 0.16 5.88
CA ASP A 206 13.12 0.76 4.62
C ASP A 206 13.06 2.29 4.76
N HIS A 207 13.06 3.03 3.63
CA HIS A 207 12.87 4.49 3.60
C HIS A 207 13.85 5.29 4.49
N LEU A 208 15.09 4.79 4.76
CA LEU A 208 16.08 5.51 5.56
C LEU A 208 16.70 6.68 4.81
N ASP A 209 16.61 6.72 3.49
CA ASP A 209 16.88 7.89 2.65
C ASP A 209 16.06 9.11 3.09
N TYR A 210 14.79 8.89 3.44
CA TYR A 210 13.87 9.91 3.94
C TYR A 210 13.96 10.09 5.47
N HIS A 211 13.76 9.01 6.24
CA HIS A 211 13.63 9.07 7.70
C HIS A 211 14.96 9.14 8.45
N LYS A 212 16.10 8.90 7.77
CA LYS A 212 17.49 8.94 8.28
C LYS A 212 17.86 7.77 9.18
N ASN A 213 17.00 7.33 10.09
CA ASN A 213 17.22 6.22 11.01
C ASN A 213 15.90 5.50 11.38
N MET A 214 16.03 4.34 12.00
CA MET A 214 14.88 3.50 12.38
C MET A 214 14.00 4.14 13.45
N ASP A 215 14.53 4.95 14.36
CA ASP A 215 13.75 5.61 15.40
C ASP A 215 12.82 6.70 14.83
N ASN A 216 13.32 7.48 13.89
CA ASN A 216 12.48 8.46 13.16
C ASN A 216 11.42 7.74 12.33
N TYR A 217 11.78 6.64 11.66
CA TYR A 217 10.85 5.82 10.88
C TYR A 217 9.74 5.22 11.77
N PHE A 218 10.11 4.69 12.93
CA PHE A 218 9.16 4.22 13.95
C PHE A 218 8.26 5.34 14.45
N SER A 219 8.85 6.48 14.84
CA SER A 219 8.12 7.65 15.36
C SER A 219 7.11 8.19 14.35
N ALA A 220 7.47 8.23 13.06
CA ALA A 220 6.54 8.64 12.00
C ALA A 220 5.30 7.73 11.94
N LYS A 221 5.48 6.40 12.00
CA LYS A 221 4.34 5.46 12.00
C LYS A 221 3.54 5.48 13.31
N ALA A 222 4.20 5.67 14.45
CA ALA A 222 3.57 5.71 15.77
C ALA A 222 2.55 6.86 15.90
N LYS A 223 2.69 7.94 15.12
CA LYS A 223 1.72 9.06 15.09
C LYS A 223 0.28 8.57 14.83
N LEU A 224 0.10 7.53 13.98
CA LEU A 224 -1.22 6.98 13.64
C LEU A 224 -1.99 6.46 14.87
N PHE A 225 -1.27 6.02 15.90
CA PHE A 225 -1.82 5.35 17.09
C PHE A 225 -2.13 6.32 18.22
N SER A 226 -2.45 7.55 17.89
CA SER A 226 -2.85 8.60 18.83
C SER A 226 -4.37 8.81 18.84
N LYS A 227 -4.88 9.43 19.91
CA LYS A 227 -6.30 9.84 20.01
C LYS A 227 -6.71 10.81 18.90
N GLU A 228 -5.78 11.50 18.27
CA GLU A 228 -6.03 12.36 17.12
C GLU A 228 -6.54 11.55 15.93
N TYR A 229 -5.87 10.43 15.61
CA TYR A 229 -6.14 9.66 14.40
C TYR A 229 -7.05 8.45 14.61
N ALA A 230 -7.04 7.82 15.80
CA ALA A 230 -7.71 6.53 16.00
C ALA A 230 -8.51 6.45 17.30
N GLU A 231 -9.58 5.64 17.26
CA GLU A 231 -10.33 5.27 18.48
C GLU A 231 -9.71 4.06 19.17
N SER A 232 -9.13 3.13 18.39
CA SER A 232 -8.54 1.89 18.91
C SER A 232 -7.47 1.34 17.95
N ALA A 233 -6.69 0.35 18.42
CA ALA A 233 -5.57 -0.21 17.70
C ALA A 233 -5.48 -1.73 17.76
N VAL A 234 -4.93 -2.35 16.70
CA VAL A 234 -4.47 -3.74 16.67
C VAL A 234 -2.99 -3.75 16.29
N ILE A 235 -2.16 -4.37 17.12
CA ILE A 235 -0.70 -4.35 16.95
C ILE A 235 -0.17 -5.77 16.83
N ASN A 236 0.53 -6.06 15.73
CA ASN A 236 1.35 -7.27 15.66
C ASN A 236 2.60 -7.09 16.54
N ILE A 237 2.80 -8.00 17.49
CA ILE A 237 3.88 -7.94 18.48
C ILE A 237 4.99 -8.97 18.22
N ASP A 238 5.04 -9.56 17.05
CA ASP A 238 6.08 -10.53 16.67
C ASP A 238 7.43 -9.86 16.36
N ASP A 239 7.45 -8.53 16.19
CA ASP A 239 8.69 -7.76 16.12
C ASP A 239 8.85 -6.81 17.33
N GLN A 240 10.11 -6.39 17.58
CA GLN A 240 10.47 -5.52 18.70
C GLN A 240 9.75 -4.15 18.68
N TYR A 241 9.46 -3.61 17.49
CA TYR A 241 8.80 -2.30 17.36
C TYR A 241 7.31 -2.39 17.63
N GLY A 242 6.66 -3.48 17.20
CA GLY A 242 5.27 -3.76 17.57
C GLY A 242 5.12 -3.96 19.08
N LEU A 243 6.03 -4.72 19.69
CA LEU A 243 6.06 -4.89 21.15
C LEU A 243 6.32 -3.56 21.88
N LYS A 244 7.24 -2.71 21.36
CA LYS A 244 7.49 -1.36 21.89
C LYS A 244 6.25 -0.48 21.77
N LEU A 245 5.61 -0.46 20.60
CA LEU A 245 4.42 0.36 20.31
C LEU A 245 3.27 -0.02 21.24
N SER A 246 2.95 -1.32 21.38
CA SER A 246 1.82 -1.80 22.20
C SER A 246 1.89 -1.36 23.65
N LYS A 247 3.11 -1.14 24.20
CA LYS A 247 3.33 -0.69 25.59
C LYS A 247 3.19 0.83 25.78
N GLN A 248 3.16 1.61 24.70
CA GLN A 248 3.19 3.07 24.76
C GLN A 248 1.81 3.71 24.49
N LEU A 249 0.83 2.92 24.05
CA LEU A 249 -0.44 3.46 23.58
C LEU A 249 -1.40 3.82 24.71
N SER A 250 -2.12 4.93 24.52
CA SER A 250 -3.17 5.41 25.43
C SER A 250 -4.60 5.16 24.91
N ILE A 251 -4.73 4.56 23.73
CA ILE A 251 -6.02 4.15 23.14
C ILE A 251 -6.26 2.66 23.38
N PRO A 252 -7.52 2.20 23.38
CA PRO A 252 -7.85 0.77 23.48
C PRO A 252 -7.06 -0.03 22.45
N THR A 253 -6.28 -1.02 22.89
CA THR A 253 -5.35 -1.75 22.06
C THR A 253 -5.50 -3.25 22.25
N GLN A 254 -5.57 -3.98 21.13
CA GLN A 254 -5.42 -5.43 21.10
C GLN A 254 -4.11 -5.80 20.40
N THR A 255 -3.53 -6.93 20.80
CA THR A 255 -2.30 -7.45 20.20
C THR A 255 -2.59 -8.71 19.41
N VAL A 256 -1.86 -8.91 18.34
CA VAL A 256 -1.87 -10.15 17.56
C VAL A 256 -0.47 -10.74 17.54
N SER A 257 -0.37 -12.07 17.57
CA SER A 257 0.89 -12.78 17.42
C SER A 257 0.65 -14.16 16.83
N ARG A 258 1.50 -14.56 15.91
CA ARG A 258 1.47 -15.93 15.36
C ARG A 258 1.96 -16.95 16.37
N ASP A 259 2.98 -16.62 17.12
CA ASP A 259 3.73 -17.57 17.96
C ASP A 259 3.49 -17.40 19.46
N ASN A 260 2.97 -16.24 19.90
CA ASN A 260 2.78 -15.93 21.31
C ASN A 260 1.29 -15.99 21.72
N LYS A 261 0.88 -17.07 22.35
CA LYS A 261 -0.49 -17.27 22.85
C LYS A 261 -0.89 -16.29 23.98
N ASN A 262 0.02 -15.45 24.46
CA ASN A 262 -0.30 -14.35 25.38
C ASN A 262 -0.80 -13.09 24.64
N ALA A 263 -0.75 -13.03 23.33
CA ALA A 263 -1.42 -11.97 22.56
C ALA A 263 -2.95 -12.05 22.72
N ASN A 264 -3.66 -10.94 22.40
CA ASN A 264 -5.12 -10.96 22.43
C ASN A 264 -5.70 -11.90 21.36
N TRP A 265 -5.04 -11.98 20.20
CA TRP A 265 -5.36 -12.89 19.11
C TRP A 265 -4.15 -13.72 18.74
N TYR A 266 -4.33 -15.01 18.55
CA TYR A 266 -3.25 -15.95 18.25
C TYR A 266 -3.78 -17.16 17.47
N TYR A 267 -2.88 -17.88 16.79
CA TYR A 267 -3.21 -19.17 16.19
C TYR A 267 -3.20 -20.26 17.24
N GLU A 268 -4.34 -20.96 17.39
CA GLU A 268 -4.37 -22.21 18.13
C GLU A 268 -3.80 -23.35 17.30
N LYS A 269 -4.10 -23.31 15.98
CA LYS A 269 -3.62 -24.34 15.05
C LYS A 269 -3.41 -23.75 13.65
N VAL A 270 -2.32 -24.16 13.03
CA VAL A 270 -2.03 -23.93 11.62
C VAL A 270 -1.59 -25.26 11.02
N LYS A 271 -2.34 -25.78 10.03
CA LYS A 271 -2.01 -27.00 9.31
C LYS A 271 -1.82 -26.67 7.82
N PRO A 272 -0.57 -26.66 7.34
CA PRO A 272 -0.28 -26.41 5.93
C PRO A 272 -0.93 -27.44 5.00
N SER A 273 -1.36 -27.01 3.83
CA SER A 273 -1.83 -27.85 2.73
C SER A 273 -1.21 -27.39 1.41
N HIS A 274 -1.37 -28.15 0.34
CA HIS A 274 -0.81 -27.83 -0.98
C HIS A 274 -1.38 -26.53 -1.60
N ASP A 275 -2.52 -26.06 -1.11
CA ASP A 275 -3.28 -24.93 -1.63
C ASP A 275 -3.66 -23.91 -0.53
N GLY A 276 -2.86 -23.82 0.53
CA GLY A 276 -3.05 -22.89 1.64
C GLY A 276 -2.83 -23.52 3.00
N CYS A 277 -3.59 -23.06 4.00
CA CYS A 277 -3.51 -23.56 5.38
C CYS A 277 -4.91 -23.73 5.98
N GLU A 278 -5.16 -24.80 6.75
CA GLU A 278 -6.25 -24.82 7.72
C GLU A 278 -5.84 -24.04 8.96
N VAL A 279 -6.64 -23.08 9.38
CA VAL A 279 -6.34 -22.22 10.52
C VAL A 279 -7.43 -22.25 11.58
N GLU A 280 -7.00 -22.23 12.84
CA GLU A 280 -7.86 -22.00 14.02
C GLU A 280 -7.26 -20.81 14.77
N ILE A 281 -8.00 -19.70 14.83
CA ILE A 281 -7.61 -18.46 15.49
C ILE A 281 -8.49 -18.28 16.72
N ASN A 282 -7.86 -18.05 17.87
CA ASN A 282 -8.55 -17.78 19.12
C ASN A 282 -8.25 -16.36 19.60
N SER A 283 -9.21 -15.78 20.33
CA SER A 283 -8.98 -14.55 21.07
C SER A 283 -9.11 -14.79 22.58
N LYS A 284 -8.51 -13.92 23.39
CA LYS A 284 -8.61 -13.98 24.86
C LYS A 284 -10.01 -13.74 25.40
N ASP A 285 -10.87 -13.06 24.66
CA ASP A 285 -12.28 -12.85 24.99
C ASP A 285 -13.19 -14.01 24.54
N GLY A 286 -12.60 -15.12 24.11
CA GLY A 286 -13.30 -16.38 23.81
C GLY A 286 -13.83 -16.53 22.39
N LYS A 287 -13.53 -15.60 21.49
CA LYS A 287 -13.90 -15.69 20.09
C LYS A 287 -13.06 -16.75 19.38
N LYS A 288 -13.70 -17.49 18.45
CA LYS A 288 -13.06 -18.54 17.68
C LYS A 288 -13.37 -18.36 16.19
N ILE A 289 -12.34 -18.35 15.39
CA ILE A 289 -12.42 -18.21 13.93
C ILE A 289 -11.64 -19.34 13.31
N SER A 290 -12.24 -20.05 12.37
CA SER A 290 -11.58 -21.17 11.68
C SER A 290 -11.95 -21.21 10.22
N GLY A 291 -11.07 -21.76 9.40
CA GLY A 291 -11.31 -21.93 7.98
C GLY A 291 -10.07 -22.36 7.21
N LYS A 292 -10.27 -22.68 5.94
CA LYS A 292 -9.18 -22.92 5.01
C LYS A 292 -8.74 -21.59 4.40
N PHE A 293 -7.53 -21.13 4.73
CA PHE A 293 -6.95 -19.92 4.19
C PHE A 293 -6.13 -20.23 2.93
N PRO A 294 -6.49 -19.70 1.75
CA PRO A 294 -5.93 -20.14 0.47
C PRO A 294 -4.61 -19.46 0.08
N LEU A 295 -4.10 -18.48 0.83
CA LEU A 295 -2.85 -17.80 0.50
C LEU A 295 -1.66 -18.55 1.07
N ILE A 296 -0.58 -18.63 0.28
CA ILE A 296 0.68 -19.30 0.63
C ILE A 296 1.60 -18.30 1.36
N GLY A 297 2.40 -18.82 2.30
CA GLY A 297 3.45 -18.09 3.00
C GLY A 297 3.09 -17.67 4.41
N GLU A 298 4.05 -17.84 5.32
CA GLU A 298 3.89 -17.56 6.76
C GLU A 298 3.50 -16.10 7.03
N PHE A 299 4.08 -15.13 6.28
CA PHE A 299 3.72 -13.73 6.43
C PHE A 299 2.27 -13.44 6.04
N ASN A 300 1.63 -14.29 5.21
CA ASN A 300 0.21 -14.15 4.93
C ASN A 300 -0.66 -14.62 6.09
N LEU A 301 -0.14 -15.50 6.96
CA LEU A 301 -0.78 -15.78 8.25
C LEU A 301 -0.75 -14.56 9.17
N ASP A 302 0.37 -13.83 9.24
CA ASP A 302 0.46 -12.58 10.00
C ASP A 302 -0.54 -11.53 9.47
N ASN A 303 -0.62 -11.39 8.14
CA ASN A 303 -1.57 -10.49 7.48
C ASN A 303 -3.03 -10.89 7.73
N LEU A 304 -3.35 -12.19 7.67
CA LEU A 304 -4.69 -12.71 7.99
C LEU A 304 -5.06 -12.45 9.44
N LEU A 305 -4.17 -12.76 10.38
CA LEU A 305 -4.43 -12.58 11.80
C LEU A 305 -4.70 -11.12 12.14
N LEU A 306 -3.91 -10.20 11.57
CA LEU A 306 -4.14 -8.77 11.71
C LEU A 306 -5.48 -8.34 11.10
N ALA A 307 -5.81 -8.81 9.87
CA ALA A 307 -7.07 -8.48 9.21
C ALA A 307 -8.29 -9.00 9.98
N VAL A 308 -8.22 -10.21 10.51
CA VAL A 308 -9.27 -10.83 11.35
C VAL A 308 -9.51 -10.03 12.63
N ALA A 309 -8.44 -9.69 13.35
CA ALA A 309 -8.53 -8.89 14.57
C ALA A 309 -9.08 -7.48 14.29
N LEU A 310 -8.67 -6.84 13.19
CA LEU A 310 -9.20 -5.54 12.74
C LEU A 310 -10.68 -5.63 12.40
N ALA A 311 -11.11 -6.67 11.67
CA ALA A 311 -12.52 -6.89 11.31
C ALA A 311 -13.40 -7.10 12.56
N SER A 312 -12.95 -7.95 13.49
CA SER A 312 -13.66 -8.22 14.73
C SER A 312 -13.74 -6.97 15.63
N MET A 313 -12.64 -6.21 15.74
CA MET A 313 -12.61 -4.97 16.53
C MET A 313 -13.47 -3.87 15.91
N ALA A 314 -13.68 -3.89 14.59
CA ALA A 314 -14.62 -3.04 13.88
C ALA A 314 -16.08 -3.51 14.00
N GLY A 315 -16.36 -4.62 14.70
CA GLY A 315 -17.69 -5.09 15.01
C GLY A 315 -18.23 -6.21 14.10
N LEU A 316 -17.36 -6.84 13.29
CA LEU A 316 -17.81 -7.95 12.46
C LEU A 316 -17.85 -9.25 13.26
N ASP A 317 -18.92 -10.01 13.04
CA ASP A 317 -19.19 -11.29 13.71
C ASP A 317 -18.20 -12.39 13.27
N GLU A 318 -17.81 -13.26 14.20
CA GLU A 318 -16.79 -14.30 14.03
C GLU A 318 -17.22 -15.40 13.04
N VAL A 319 -18.50 -15.73 13.02
CA VAL A 319 -19.05 -16.74 12.10
C VAL A 319 -18.97 -16.24 10.66
N LYS A 320 -19.27 -14.95 10.45
CA LYS A 320 -19.12 -14.30 9.15
C LYS A 320 -17.68 -14.25 8.70
N ILE A 321 -16.75 -13.91 9.60
CA ILE A 321 -15.30 -13.90 9.31
C ILE A 321 -14.84 -15.32 8.92
N SER A 322 -15.21 -16.35 9.69
CA SER A 322 -14.85 -17.74 9.40
C SER A 322 -15.35 -18.18 8.02
N SER A 323 -16.59 -17.85 7.67
CA SER A 323 -17.14 -18.15 6.35
C SER A 323 -16.41 -17.41 5.21
N ALA A 324 -15.94 -16.19 5.46
CA ALA A 324 -15.22 -15.40 4.47
C ALA A 324 -13.80 -15.92 4.19
N ILE A 325 -13.08 -16.38 5.23
CA ILE A 325 -11.67 -16.81 5.09
C ILE A 325 -11.50 -17.87 3.99
N THR A 326 -12.44 -18.80 3.87
CA THR A 326 -12.35 -19.89 2.88
C THR A 326 -12.57 -19.45 1.43
N LYS A 327 -13.09 -18.25 1.24
CA LYS A 327 -13.41 -17.66 -0.07
C LYS A 327 -12.44 -16.55 -0.49
N LEU A 328 -11.43 -16.28 0.33
CA LEU A 328 -10.41 -15.30 0.01
C LEU A 328 -9.63 -15.71 -1.24
N THR A 329 -9.22 -14.71 -2.00
CA THR A 329 -8.41 -14.89 -3.21
C THR A 329 -7.04 -14.21 -3.05
N SER A 330 -6.10 -14.56 -3.91
CA SER A 330 -4.78 -13.92 -3.94
C SER A 330 -4.91 -12.41 -4.15
N VAL A 331 -3.96 -11.69 -3.58
CA VAL A 331 -3.84 -10.24 -3.78
C VAL A 331 -2.97 -9.99 -5.00
N PRO A 332 -3.40 -9.15 -5.96
CA PRO A 332 -2.62 -8.90 -7.17
C PRO A 332 -1.16 -8.56 -6.89
N GLY A 333 -0.24 -9.28 -7.51
CA GLY A 333 1.21 -9.09 -7.36
C GLY A 333 1.77 -9.35 -5.96
N ARG A 334 1.11 -10.16 -5.12
CA ARG A 334 1.56 -10.54 -3.78
C ARG A 334 1.54 -12.06 -3.63
N LEU A 335 2.67 -12.71 -3.97
CA LEU A 335 2.74 -14.18 -4.19
C LEU A 335 1.55 -14.66 -5.03
N GLU A 336 1.19 -13.90 -6.04
CA GLU A 336 0.07 -14.22 -6.91
C GLU A 336 0.40 -15.42 -7.77
N GLN A 337 -0.39 -16.47 -7.63
CA GLN A 337 -0.16 -17.70 -8.37
C GLN A 337 -0.75 -17.62 -9.78
N ILE A 338 0.07 -17.85 -10.78
CA ILE A 338 -0.31 -17.94 -12.19
C ILE A 338 -0.53 -19.43 -12.56
N LYS A 339 -1.77 -19.78 -12.93
CA LYS A 339 -2.18 -21.15 -13.27
C LYS A 339 -2.72 -21.19 -14.68
N VAL A 340 -1.99 -21.82 -15.58
CA VAL A 340 -2.39 -21.99 -16.99
C VAL A 340 -2.18 -23.44 -17.49
N GLY A 341 -2.06 -24.40 -16.56
CA GLY A 341 -1.96 -25.82 -16.86
C GLY A 341 -0.55 -26.44 -16.74
N GLN A 342 0.44 -25.64 -16.29
CA GLN A 342 1.82 -26.11 -16.07
C GLN A 342 1.95 -27.02 -14.83
N GLY A 343 2.98 -27.87 -14.83
CA GLY A 343 3.33 -28.78 -13.72
C GLY A 343 4.18 -28.18 -12.62
N PHE A 344 4.57 -26.90 -12.72
CA PHE A 344 5.36 -26.18 -11.72
C PHE A 344 4.57 -25.04 -11.10
N THR A 345 4.99 -24.59 -9.92
CA THR A 345 4.41 -23.40 -9.28
C THR A 345 4.97 -22.12 -9.92
N ALA A 346 4.11 -21.23 -10.41
CA ALA A 346 4.51 -19.93 -10.96
C ALA A 346 3.91 -18.81 -10.11
N LEU A 347 4.76 -17.89 -9.62
CA LEU A 347 4.39 -16.83 -8.69
C LEU A 347 4.88 -15.47 -9.18
N VAL A 348 4.07 -14.44 -8.96
CA VAL A 348 4.46 -13.03 -9.17
C VAL A 348 4.40 -12.29 -7.83
N ASP A 349 5.46 -11.54 -7.47
CA ASP A 349 5.51 -10.78 -6.23
C ASP A 349 6.17 -9.42 -6.39
N TYR A 350 5.73 -8.47 -5.58
CA TYR A 350 6.22 -7.09 -5.53
C TYR A 350 7.51 -6.93 -4.68
N ALA A 351 8.15 -7.99 -4.24
CA ALA A 351 9.37 -7.94 -3.44
C ALA A 351 10.47 -7.14 -4.15
N HIS A 352 10.75 -5.93 -3.64
CA HIS A 352 11.69 -4.95 -4.20
C HIS A 352 12.64 -4.37 -3.14
N THR A 353 12.75 -5.02 -1.99
CA THR A 353 13.75 -4.75 -0.95
C THR A 353 14.55 -6.01 -0.65
N PRO A 354 15.81 -5.91 -0.17
CA PRO A 354 16.64 -7.09 0.13
C PRO A 354 15.93 -8.09 1.06
N ASP A 355 15.34 -7.60 2.14
CA ASP A 355 14.59 -8.42 3.12
C ASP A 355 13.38 -9.10 2.49
N ALA A 356 12.58 -8.37 1.69
CA ALA A 356 11.41 -8.95 1.02
C ALA A 356 11.79 -10.04 0.01
N VAL A 357 12.84 -9.82 -0.79
CA VAL A 357 13.36 -10.81 -1.75
C VAL A 357 13.83 -12.08 -1.01
N ALA A 358 14.63 -11.92 0.05
CA ALA A 358 15.12 -13.06 0.84
C ALA A 358 13.95 -13.87 1.43
N ARG A 359 12.96 -13.21 2.04
CA ARG A 359 11.79 -13.86 2.65
C ARG A 359 10.93 -14.61 1.64
N VAL A 360 10.67 -14.00 0.48
CA VAL A 360 9.84 -14.64 -0.56
C VAL A 360 10.52 -15.90 -1.08
N LEU A 361 11.85 -15.86 -1.28
CA LEU A 361 12.63 -17.01 -1.74
C LEU A 361 12.71 -18.11 -0.67
N GLU A 362 12.91 -17.73 0.61
CA GLU A 362 12.88 -18.69 1.74
C GLU A 362 11.52 -19.43 1.81
N ILE A 363 10.42 -18.71 1.65
CA ILE A 363 9.09 -19.30 1.63
C ILE A 363 8.93 -20.24 0.44
N ALA A 364 9.35 -19.82 -0.75
CA ALA A 364 9.30 -20.66 -1.94
C ALA A 364 10.07 -21.96 -1.72
N ALA A 365 11.28 -21.90 -1.14
CA ALA A 365 12.10 -23.06 -0.84
C ALA A 365 11.40 -24.06 0.10
N LYS A 366 10.62 -23.60 1.09
CA LYS A 366 9.94 -24.48 2.07
C LYS A 366 8.87 -25.40 1.46
N PHE A 367 8.21 -24.98 0.38
CA PHE A 367 7.15 -25.80 -0.26
C PHE A 367 7.56 -26.39 -1.63
N THR A 368 8.70 -25.97 -2.17
CA THR A 368 9.20 -26.44 -3.48
C THR A 368 9.86 -27.81 -3.32
N LYS A 369 9.45 -28.78 -4.17
CA LYS A 369 10.07 -30.10 -4.21
C LYS A 369 11.25 -30.17 -5.16
N GLY A 370 11.26 -29.33 -6.18
CA GLY A 370 12.29 -29.19 -7.20
C GLY A 370 13.18 -27.96 -6.94
N LYS A 371 13.44 -27.20 -8.00
CA LYS A 371 14.31 -26.01 -7.98
C LYS A 371 13.49 -24.72 -7.76
N VAL A 372 14.09 -23.76 -7.10
CA VAL A 372 13.61 -22.37 -7.04
C VAL A 372 14.30 -21.58 -8.15
N ILE A 373 13.53 -21.10 -9.12
CA ILE A 373 13.97 -20.28 -10.25
C ILE A 373 13.40 -18.88 -10.02
N ALA A 374 14.23 -17.83 -10.02
CA ALA A 374 13.74 -16.50 -9.71
C ALA A 374 14.29 -15.43 -10.65
N VAL A 375 13.38 -14.55 -11.11
CA VAL A 375 13.66 -13.40 -11.97
C VAL A 375 13.50 -12.13 -11.14
N LEU A 376 14.49 -11.23 -11.15
CA LEU A 376 14.45 -9.97 -10.40
C LEU A 376 15.12 -8.85 -11.18
N GLY A 377 14.52 -7.67 -11.13
CA GLY A 377 15.10 -6.40 -11.55
C GLY A 377 15.13 -5.37 -10.43
N CYS A 378 15.91 -4.30 -10.62
CA CYS A 378 15.91 -3.14 -9.75
C CYS A 378 15.49 -1.88 -10.52
N GLY A 379 14.74 -1.00 -9.85
CA GLY A 379 14.34 0.28 -10.42
C GLY A 379 15.50 1.28 -10.47
N GLY A 380 15.53 2.10 -11.54
CA GLY A 380 16.37 3.30 -11.64
C GLY A 380 15.79 4.46 -10.83
N ASP A 381 16.60 5.51 -10.61
CA ASP A 381 16.26 6.70 -9.81
C ASP A 381 15.75 6.33 -8.40
N ARG A 382 16.37 5.31 -7.81
CA ARG A 382 16.08 4.77 -6.48
C ARG A 382 17.39 4.52 -5.73
N ASP A 383 17.28 4.11 -4.47
CA ASP A 383 18.42 3.79 -3.63
C ASP A 383 19.36 2.74 -4.27
N ILE A 384 20.50 3.20 -4.77
CA ILE A 384 21.51 2.39 -5.45
C ILE A 384 22.13 1.35 -4.48
N SER A 385 22.23 1.69 -3.18
CA SER A 385 22.86 0.82 -2.18
C SER A 385 22.12 -0.51 -1.96
N LYS A 386 20.84 -0.58 -2.31
CA LYS A 386 20.03 -1.80 -2.24
C LYS A 386 20.34 -2.81 -3.34
N ARG A 387 20.86 -2.38 -4.49
CA ARG A 387 21.02 -3.22 -5.68
C ARG A 387 21.95 -4.44 -5.45
N PRO A 388 23.17 -4.29 -4.89
CA PRO A 388 24.01 -5.43 -4.59
C PRO A 388 23.36 -6.38 -3.57
N LEU A 389 22.68 -5.84 -2.55
CA LEU A 389 22.02 -6.62 -1.52
C LEU A 389 20.83 -7.43 -2.07
N MET A 390 20.04 -6.83 -2.97
CA MET A 390 18.95 -7.52 -3.66
C MET A 390 19.47 -8.59 -4.59
N GLY A 391 20.54 -8.30 -5.33
CA GLY A 391 21.20 -9.28 -6.19
C GLY A 391 21.75 -10.46 -5.41
N GLN A 392 22.40 -10.22 -4.27
CA GLN A 392 22.90 -11.26 -3.39
C GLN A 392 21.77 -12.11 -2.78
N ALA A 393 20.67 -11.47 -2.35
CA ALA A 393 19.49 -12.17 -1.84
C ALA A 393 18.87 -13.09 -2.90
N LEU A 394 18.73 -12.60 -4.15
CA LEU A 394 18.27 -13.42 -5.28
C LEU A 394 19.21 -14.63 -5.51
N PHE A 395 20.51 -14.38 -5.60
CA PHE A 395 21.49 -15.39 -5.91
C PHE A 395 21.57 -16.48 -4.81
N ILE A 396 21.55 -16.08 -3.54
CA ILE A 396 21.61 -17.04 -2.42
C ILE A 396 20.32 -17.86 -2.34
N GLY A 397 19.16 -17.21 -2.46
CA GLY A 397 17.85 -17.80 -2.19
C GLY A 397 17.26 -18.62 -3.34
N SER A 398 17.89 -18.69 -4.52
CA SER A 398 17.38 -19.44 -5.67
C SER A 398 18.41 -20.43 -6.23
N ASP A 399 17.94 -21.48 -6.90
CA ASP A 399 18.80 -22.42 -7.65
C ASP A 399 19.19 -21.88 -9.03
N LYS A 400 18.35 -20.99 -9.59
CA LYS A 400 18.66 -20.21 -10.80
C LYS A 400 18.24 -18.76 -10.58
N ALA A 401 19.22 -17.86 -10.60
CA ALA A 401 19.06 -16.42 -10.40
C ALA A 401 19.10 -15.71 -11.75
N ILE A 402 18.01 -15.05 -12.15
CA ILE A 402 17.91 -14.34 -13.42
C ILE A 402 17.77 -12.86 -13.13
N PHE A 403 18.80 -12.09 -13.49
CA PHE A 403 18.88 -10.64 -13.31
C PHE A 403 18.39 -9.95 -14.57
N THR A 404 17.45 -9.02 -14.42
CA THR A 404 16.80 -8.34 -15.57
C THR A 404 16.46 -6.88 -15.27
N SER A 405 15.93 -6.17 -16.27
CA SER A 405 15.40 -4.81 -16.05
C SER A 405 14.10 -4.82 -15.26
N ASP A 406 13.86 -3.72 -14.55
CA ASP A 406 12.58 -3.37 -13.92
C ASP A 406 12.04 -2.09 -14.60
N ASN A 407 11.96 -0.97 -13.90
CA ASN A 407 11.74 0.38 -14.41
C ASN A 407 13.06 1.15 -14.39
N PRO A 408 13.88 1.12 -15.45
CA PRO A 408 15.19 1.79 -15.42
C PRO A 408 15.08 3.32 -15.36
N ARG A 409 13.96 3.90 -15.70
CA ARG A 409 13.69 5.35 -15.74
C ARG A 409 14.76 6.10 -16.52
N SER A 410 15.52 7.00 -15.87
CA SER A 410 16.59 7.76 -16.53
C SER A 410 17.94 7.04 -16.55
N GLU A 411 18.08 5.91 -15.83
CA GLU A 411 19.35 5.20 -15.70
C GLU A 411 19.56 4.12 -16.77
N SER A 412 20.82 3.81 -17.05
CA SER A 412 21.20 2.70 -17.93
C SER A 412 20.87 1.34 -17.29
N VAL A 413 20.18 0.49 -18.03
CA VAL A 413 19.92 -0.91 -17.62
C VAL A 413 21.22 -1.65 -17.31
N ASP A 414 22.28 -1.41 -18.12
CA ASP A 414 23.60 -2.06 -17.89
C ASP A 414 24.22 -1.70 -16.56
N GLU A 415 24.18 -0.43 -16.17
CA GLU A 415 24.71 0.03 -14.88
C GLU A 415 23.90 -0.51 -13.70
N ILE A 416 22.57 -0.59 -13.85
CA ILE A 416 21.72 -1.21 -12.82
C ILE A 416 22.06 -2.68 -12.64
N LEU A 417 22.13 -3.44 -13.73
CA LEU A 417 22.44 -4.87 -13.71
C LEU A 417 23.87 -5.13 -13.18
N LYS A 418 24.86 -4.33 -13.60
CA LYS A 418 26.22 -4.39 -13.08
C LYS A 418 26.28 -4.20 -11.56
N ALA A 419 25.49 -3.23 -11.04
CA ALA A 419 25.40 -3.01 -9.60
C ALA A 419 24.70 -4.18 -8.87
N MET A 420 23.69 -4.82 -9.48
CA MET A 420 23.02 -5.98 -8.89
C MET A 420 23.93 -7.21 -8.77
N VAL A 421 24.82 -7.45 -9.73
CA VAL A 421 25.72 -8.62 -9.73
C VAL A 421 27.08 -8.33 -9.12
N ALA A 422 27.28 -7.14 -8.58
CA ALA A 422 28.56 -6.74 -7.99
C ALA A 422 28.97 -7.69 -6.85
N GLY A 423 30.15 -8.30 -6.96
CA GLY A 423 30.68 -9.24 -5.96
C GLY A 423 30.04 -10.64 -5.99
N ILE A 424 29.27 -10.96 -7.02
CA ILE A 424 28.65 -12.28 -7.19
C ILE A 424 29.42 -13.03 -8.30
N ASP A 425 29.92 -14.25 -8.00
CA ASP A 425 30.33 -15.18 -9.01
C ASP A 425 29.11 -15.92 -9.57
N LEU A 426 28.69 -15.55 -10.78
CA LEU A 426 27.47 -16.05 -11.39
C LEU A 426 27.51 -17.55 -11.70
N ALA A 427 28.70 -18.09 -12.09
CA ALA A 427 28.90 -19.49 -12.48
C ALA A 427 27.74 -20.05 -13.34
N ASP A 428 27.27 -21.29 -13.04
CA ASP A 428 26.17 -21.94 -13.76
C ASP A 428 24.77 -21.58 -13.20
N LYS A 429 24.72 -20.72 -12.17
CA LYS A 429 23.49 -20.40 -11.41
C LYS A 429 22.93 -19.04 -11.76
N GLY A 430 23.76 -18.08 -12.16
CA GLY A 430 23.39 -16.69 -12.40
C GLY A 430 23.31 -16.35 -13.89
N PHE A 431 22.22 -15.71 -14.33
CA PHE A 431 21.98 -15.30 -15.71
C PHE A 431 21.62 -13.82 -15.76
N VAL A 432 22.26 -13.06 -16.64
CA VAL A 432 21.94 -11.64 -16.87
C VAL A 432 21.27 -11.49 -18.21
N ILE A 433 19.96 -11.14 -18.21
CA ILE A 433 19.16 -11.00 -19.41
C ILE A 433 18.45 -9.64 -19.33
N LYS A 434 18.88 -8.67 -20.13
CA LYS A 434 18.42 -7.27 -20.06
C LYS A 434 16.92 -7.12 -20.30
N ASP A 435 16.42 -7.76 -21.34
CA ASP A 435 15.00 -7.73 -21.68
C ASP A 435 14.20 -8.59 -20.70
N ARG A 436 13.22 -7.97 -20.04
CA ARG A 436 12.45 -8.64 -18.98
C ARG A 436 11.54 -9.74 -19.53
N ARG A 437 10.98 -9.56 -20.73
CA ARG A 437 10.19 -10.59 -21.41
C ARG A 437 11.08 -11.81 -21.71
N ALA A 438 12.23 -11.58 -22.32
CA ALA A 438 13.18 -12.65 -22.62
C ALA A 438 13.69 -13.35 -21.34
N ALA A 439 13.85 -12.63 -20.24
CA ALA A 439 14.21 -13.20 -18.94
C ALA A 439 13.11 -14.13 -18.40
N ILE A 440 11.83 -13.74 -18.52
CA ILE A 440 10.67 -14.57 -18.15
C ILE A 440 10.59 -15.80 -19.04
N ASP A 441 10.74 -15.66 -20.37
CA ASP A 441 10.72 -16.77 -21.33
C ASP A 441 11.84 -17.75 -21.05
N PHE A 442 13.05 -17.26 -20.75
CA PHE A 442 14.17 -18.09 -20.35
C PHE A 442 13.87 -18.85 -19.04
N ALA A 443 13.32 -18.17 -18.02
CA ALA A 443 12.97 -18.78 -16.75
C ALA A 443 11.92 -19.90 -16.91
N VAL A 444 10.89 -19.68 -17.73
CA VAL A 444 9.86 -20.68 -18.04
C VAL A 444 10.47 -21.89 -18.76
N ALA A 445 11.40 -21.69 -19.70
CA ALA A 445 12.09 -22.77 -20.40
C ALA A 445 13.01 -23.60 -19.47
N GLN A 446 13.44 -23.06 -18.33
CA GLN A 446 14.24 -23.75 -17.33
C GLN A 446 13.42 -24.52 -16.29
N ALA A 447 12.10 -24.27 -16.20
CA ALA A 447 11.22 -24.83 -15.19
C ALA A 447 10.73 -26.24 -15.57
N SER A 448 10.72 -27.13 -14.60
CA SER A 448 10.25 -28.51 -14.69
C SER A 448 9.13 -28.79 -13.68
N ALA A 449 8.43 -29.89 -13.82
CA ALA A 449 7.39 -30.27 -12.86
C ALA A 449 7.95 -30.38 -11.44
N GLY A 450 7.28 -29.73 -10.49
CA GLY A 450 7.69 -29.66 -9.08
C GLY A 450 8.58 -28.48 -8.73
N ASP A 451 9.06 -27.70 -9.71
CA ASP A 451 9.80 -26.45 -9.49
C ASP A 451 8.90 -25.31 -9.03
N CYS A 452 9.52 -24.25 -8.51
CA CYS A 452 8.87 -22.97 -8.26
C CYS A 452 9.57 -21.86 -9.04
N LEU A 453 8.83 -21.18 -9.92
CA LEU A 453 9.29 -20.01 -10.66
C LEU A 453 8.70 -18.75 -10.06
N LEU A 454 9.54 -17.78 -9.71
CA LEU A 454 9.14 -16.48 -9.15
C LEU A 454 9.56 -15.34 -10.10
N VAL A 455 8.64 -14.41 -10.36
CA VAL A 455 8.95 -13.13 -11.02
C VAL A 455 8.74 -12.02 -10.00
N LEU A 456 9.84 -11.33 -9.66
CA LEU A 456 9.93 -10.41 -8.53
C LEU A 456 10.18 -8.97 -8.98
N GLY A 457 9.79 -8.00 -8.14
CA GLY A 457 10.05 -6.57 -8.29
C GLY A 457 8.82 -5.76 -8.64
N LYS A 458 8.15 -6.07 -9.75
CA LYS A 458 7.03 -5.29 -10.30
C LYS A 458 5.66 -5.68 -9.74
N GLY A 459 5.47 -6.96 -9.42
CA GLY A 459 4.21 -7.46 -8.86
C GLY A 459 2.99 -7.11 -9.73
N HIS A 460 2.18 -6.16 -9.27
CA HIS A 460 0.95 -5.71 -9.92
C HIS A 460 1.14 -4.58 -10.94
N GLU A 461 2.33 -4.02 -11.08
CA GLU A 461 2.59 -2.93 -12.02
C GLU A 461 2.30 -3.35 -13.45
N SER A 462 1.56 -2.52 -14.19
CA SER A 462 1.14 -2.76 -15.57
C SER A 462 1.93 -1.98 -16.62
N GLY A 463 3.05 -1.36 -16.21
CA GLY A 463 3.90 -0.57 -17.09
C GLY A 463 5.39 -0.76 -16.83
N GLN A 464 6.21 -0.49 -17.84
CA GLN A 464 7.66 -0.36 -17.72
C GLN A 464 8.08 1.03 -18.18
N GLU A 465 8.77 1.77 -17.31
CA GLU A 465 9.21 3.14 -17.56
C GLU A 465 10.69 3.18 -17.99
N VAL A 466 10.93 3.74 -19.20
CA VAL A 466 12.27 3.97 -19.75
C VAL A 466 12.34 5.40 -20.30
N ASN A 467 13.23 6.23 -19.79
CA ASN A 467 13.42 7.64 -20.20
C ASN A 467 12.11 8.46 -20.23
N GLY A 468 11.24 8.26 -19.20
CA GLY A 468 9.95 8.95 -19.10
C GLY A 468 8.85 8.39 -20.01
N ILE A 469 9.13 7.36 -20.82
CA ILE A 469 8.14 6.66 -21.63
C ILE A 469 7.68 5.41 -20.90
N ILE A 470 6.37 5.30 -20.66
CA ILE A 470 5.77 4.12 -20.05
C ILE A 470 5.17 3.24 -21.15
N THR A 471 5.67 2.02 -21.26
CA THR A 471 5.11 0.98 -22.13
C THR A 471 4.31 -0.02 -21.29
N THR A 472 3.27 -0.60 -21.87
CA THR A 472 2.47 -1.64 -21.19
C THR A 472 3.34 -2.88 -20.95
N PHE A 473 3.45 -3.30 -19.70
CA PHE A 473 4.16 -4.50 -19.28
C PHE A 473 3.63 -4.97 -17.92
N ASP A 474 3.13 -6.18 -17.85
CA ASP A 474 2.56 -6.79 -16.64
C ASP A 474 3.13 -8.19 -16.45
N ASP A 475 3.92 -8.40 -15.40
CA ASP A 475 4.58 -9.68 -15.12
C ASP A 475 3.61 -10.87 -15.10
N ARG A 476 2.36 -10.67 -14.69
CA ARG A 476 1.34 -11.70 -14.59
C ARG A 476 0.90 -12.17 -15.98
N ILE A 477 0.69 -11.22 -16.90
CA ILE A 477 0.32 -11.48 -18.28
C ILE A 477 1.49 -12.12 -19.02
N GLU A 478 2.67 -11.51 -18.89
CA GLU A 478 3.90 -11.98 -19.53
C GLU A 478 4.23 -13.43 -19.13
N LEU A 479 4.17 -13.74 -17.84
CA LEU A 479 4.43 -15.07 -17.30
C LEU A 479 3.37 -16.08 -17.78
N ALA A 480 2.08 -15.70 -17.73
CA ALA A 480 1.00 -16.55 -18.22
C ALA A 480 1.16 -16.89 -19.72
N ASP A 481 1.51 -15.90 -20.53
CA ASP A 481 1.66 -16.08 -21.98
C ASP A 481 2.91 -16.88 -22.33
N SER A 482 4.02 -16.67 -21.62
CA SER A 482 5.23 -17.47 -21.76
C SER A 482 4.96 -18.96 -21.45
N ILE A 483 4.25 -19.25 -20.34
CA ILE A 483 3.89 -20.61 -19.97
C ILE A 483 2.96 -21.24 -21.02
N LYS A 484 1.93 -20.53 -21.50
CA LYS A 484 1.05 -21.03 -22.57
C LYS A 484 1.81 -21.38 -23.86
N GLN A 485 2.82 -20.56 -24.20
CA GLN A 485 3.66 -20.83 -25.37
C GLN A 485 4.54 -22.08 -25.18
N ALA A 486 5.10 -22.26 -23.98
CA ALA A 486 5.90 -23.44 -23.65
C ALA A 486 5.07 -24.74 -23.66
N LEU A 487 3.82 -24.69 -23.21
CA LEU A 487 2.91 -25.84 -23.20
C LEU A 487 2.41 -26.27 -24.60
N LYS A 488 2.55 -25.41 -25.62
CA LYS A 488 2.19 -25.72 -27.03
C LYS A 488 3.31 -26.40 -27.79
N LYS A 489 4.52 -26.35 -27.29
CA LYS A 489 5.73 -26.99 -27.86
C LYS A 489 5.86 -28.41 -27.32
#